data_2433166a3f08bcc833d6be4eb3c9ad10
#
_entry.id   2433166a3f08bcc833d6be4eb3c9ad10
#
_cell.length_a   1.000
_cell.length_b   1.000
_cell.length_c   1.000
_cell.angle_alpha   90.00
_cell.angle_beta   90.00
_cell.angle_gamma   90.00
#
_symmetry.space_group_name_H-M   'P 1'
#
loop_
_entity.id
_entity.type
_entity.pdbx_description
1 polymer ?
#
loop_
_entity_poly.entity_id
_entity_poly.type
_entity_poly.pdbx_seq_one_letter_code
_entity_poly.pdbx_strand_id
1 'polypeptide(L)'
;DVVLRGPDGAVVKVAPTAADIAGKGDGFYLDYPGSPLTPGCDYETWSKAQSATPTVYAHVLKQADKPETLVLQYWFFWVYNDWNDKHEGDWEMIQLEFPAVDAQAALTVSPTQVAYAQHEGSEVANWDDPKLHRDGDHVAVYPGQGSHAAYFTQARWFGKSAAAGFGCDNTTAPGVQL
;
A
#
# COMPACT_ATOMS: atom_id res chain seq x y z
N ASP A 1 11.11 -2.58 20.67
CA ASP A 1 11.11 -1.27 20.01
C ASP A 1 11.63 -1.39 18.58
N VAL A 2 11.15 -0.52 17.69
CA VAL A 2 11.75 -0.32 16.37
C VAL A 2 13.14 0.26 16.53
N VAL A 3 14.09 -0.15 15.70
CA VAL A 3 15.44 0.41 15.68
C VAL A 3 15.76 1.03 14.33
N LEU A 4 16.49 2.15 14.34
CA LEU A 4 17.09 2.70 13.13
C LEU A 4 18.47 2.07 12.97
N ARG A 5 18.74 1.48 11.80
CA ARG A 5 20.04 0.92 11.43
C ARG A 5 20.70 1.73 10.33
N GLY A 6 22.01 1.71 10.34
CA GLY A 6 22.84 2.28 9.29
C GLY A 6 23.09 1.30 8.13
N PRO A 7 23.79 1.77 7.07
CA PRO A 7 24.12 0.96 5.90
C PRO A 7 24.96 -0.29 6.19
N ASP A 8 25.66 -0.31 7.31
CA ASP A 8 26.46 -1.44 7.82
C ASP A 8 25.66 -2.39 8.72
N GLY A 9 24.34 -2.14 8.90
CA GLY A 9 23.46 -2.89 9.78
C GLY A 9 23.60 -2.54 11.27
N ALA A 10 24.52 -1.65 11.64
CA ALA A 10 24.70 -1.25 13.05
C ALA A 10 23.50 -0.45 13.56
N VAL A 11 23.14 -0.67 14.82
CA VAL A 11 22.06 0.10 15.49
C VAL A 11 22.53 1.54 15.70
N VAL A 12 21.81 2.47 15.10
CA VAL A 12 22.03 3.91 15.21
C VAL A 12 21.18 4.49 16.34
N LYS A 13 19.93 4.05 16.43
CA LYS A 13 18.98 4.57 17.41
C LYS A 13 17.91 3.53 17.74
N VAL A 14 17.61 3.36 19.01
CA VAL A 14 16.45 2.60 19.49
C VAL A 14 15.27 3.57 19.65
N ALA A 15 14.08 3.14 19.25
CA ALA A 15 12.85 3.93 19.24
C ALA A 15 13.05 5.31 18.56
N PRO A 16 13.42 5.34 17.26
CA PRO A 16 13.71 6.58 16.57
C PRO A 16 12.44 7.41 16.39
N THR A 17 12.62 8.73 16.41
CA THR A 17 11.60 9.71 16.03
C THR A 17 11.75 10.11 14.56
N ALA A 18 10.76 10.82 14.02
CA ALA A 18 10.86 11.39 12.67
C ALA A 18 12.10 12.28 12.50
N ALA A 19 12.52 13.00 13.55
CA ALA A 19 13.72 13.84 13.52
C ALA A 19 15.01 13.00 13.41
N ASP A 20 15.03 11.81 13.98
CA ASP A 20 16.20 10.91 13.90
C ASP A 20 16.36 10.31 12.48
N ILE A 21 15.26 10.24 11.73
CA ILE A 21 15.22 9.69 10.36
C ILE A 21 15.45 10.80 9.32
N ALA A 22 14.98 12.01 9.61
CA ALA A 22 15.05 13.13 8.67
C ALA A 22 16.48 13.42 8.23
N GLY A 23 16.69 13.52 6.92
CA GLY A 23 17.99 13.81 6.32
C GLY A 23 18.98 12.63 6.32
N LYS A 24 18.55 11.44 6.70
CA LYS A 24 19.37 10.24 6.51
C LYS A 24 19.44 9.90 5.01
N GLY A 25 20.63 9.52 4.58
CA GLY A 25 20.87 9.08 3.20
C GLY A 25 20.47 7.62 2.97
N ASP A 26 20.82 7.13 1.78
CA ASP A 26 20.56 5.76 1.37
C ASP A 26 21.22 4.74 2.32
N GLY A 27 20.56 3.58 2.44
CA GLY A 27 21.03 2.47 3.26
C GLY A 27 20.66 2.55 4.75
N PHE A 28 20.06 3.66 5.22
CA PHE A 28 19.43 3.68 6.53
C PHE A 28 18.04 3.05 6.45
N TYR A 29 17.68 2.24 7.44
CA TYR A 29 16.38 1.56 7.48
C TYR A 29 15.85 1.39 8.89
N LEU A 30 14.53 1.23 8.99
CA LEU A 30 13.87 0.85 10.22
C LEU A 30 13.78 -0.67 10.28
N ASP A 31 14.20 -1.22 11.39
CA ASP A 31 14.16 -2.65 11.72
C ASP A 31 13.11 -2.86 12.81
N TYR A 32 12.07 -3.57 12.50
CA TYR A 32 10.96 -3.86 13.41
C TYR A 32 11.29 -5.05 14.32
N PRO A 33 10.68 -5.14 15.52
CA PRO A 33 10.97 -6.23 16.44
C PRO A 33 10.40 -7.56 15.89
N GLY A 34 11.27 -8.53 15.70
CA GLY A 34 10.91 -9.86 15.18
C GLY A 34 11.75 -10.27 13.99
N SER A 35 11.27 -11.22 13.21
CA SER A 35 11.91 -11.67 11.97
C SER A 35 10.88 -11.75 10.85
N PRO A 36 11.08 -11.06 9.71
CA PRO A 36 10.17 -11.15 8.59
C PRO A 36 10.11 -12.57 7.98
N LEU A 37 11.14 -13.38 8.19
CA LEU A 37 11.17 -14.77 7.69
C LEU A 37 10.30 -15.72 8.53
N THR A 38 10.02 -15.35 9.78
CA THR A 38 9.16 -16.11 10.69
C THR A 38 8.21 -15.18 11.45
N PRO A 39 7.39 -14.39 10.73
CA PRO A 39 6.62 -13.32 11.36
C PRO A 39 5.61 -13.83 12.37
N GLY A 40 4.93 -14.94 12.07
CA GLY A 40 3.94 -15.53 12.95
C GLY A 40 2.96 -14.49 13.50
N CYS A 41 2.62 -14.63 14.78
CA CYS A 41 1.78 -13.65 15.49
C CYS A 41 2.56 -12.46 16.08
N ASP A 42 3.89 -12.45 15.96
CA ASP A 42 4.72 -11.45 16.64
C ASP A 42 4.50 -10.04 16.09
N TYR A 43 4.58 -9.88 14.77
CA TYR A 43 4.30 -8.59 14.11
C TYR A 43 2.87 -8.12 14.31
N GLU A 44 1.91 -9.02 14.19
CA GLU A 44 0.51 -8.70 14.40
C GLU A 44 0.26 -8.23 15.85
N THR A 45 0.81 -8.95 16.81
CA THR A 45 0.71 -8.60 18.23
C THR A 45 1.37 -7.25 18.51
N TRP A 46 2.55 -7.04 17.98
CA TRP A 46 3.27 -5.78 18.12
C TRP A 46 2.51 -4.61 17.46
N SER A 47 2.07 -4.77 16.22
CA SER A 47 1.33 -3.75 15.46
C SER A 47 0.04 -3.33 16.17
N LYS A 48 -0.72 -4.29 16.67
CA LYS A 48 -1.94 -4.02 17.46
C LYS A 48 -1.64 -3.26 18.76
N ALA A 49 -0.50 -3.55 19.40
CA ALA A 49 -0.10 -2.87 20.63
C ALA A 49 0.30 -1.41 20.42
N GLN A 50 0.67 -1.01 19.20
CA GLN A 50 1.04 0.39 18.90
C GLN A 50 -0.15 1.34 18.87
N SER A 51 -1.37 0.85 18.73
CA SER A 51 -2.60 1.67 18.61
C SER A 51 -2.46 2.79 17.56
N ALA A 52 -1.77 2.50 16.46
CA ALA A 52 -1.57 3.45 15.39
C ALA A 52 -2.90 3.83 14.74
N THR A 53 -3.10 5.11 14.49
CA THR A 53 -4.26 5.56 13.72
C THR A 53 -4.10 5.11 12.27
N PRO A 54 -5.11 4.45 11.68
CA PRO A 54 -5.10 4.14 10.26
C PRO A 54 -4.84 5.41 9.44
N THR A 55 -3.86 5.35 8.56
CA THR A 55 -3.40 6.52 7.80
C THR A 55 -3.29 6.16 6.32
N VAL A 56 -3.85 7.02 5.47
CA VAL A 56 -3.71 6.95 4.01
C VAL A 56 -2.92 8.16 3.55
N TYR A 57 -1.95 7.94 2.69
CA TYR A 57 -1.15 9.01 2.09
C TYR A 57 -1.68 9.30 0.69
N ALA A 58 -1.96 10.56 0.39
CA ALA A 58 -2.44 10.98 -0.92
C ALA A 58 -1.33 11.72 -1.69
N HIS A 59 -1.19 11.39 -2.97
CA HIS A 59 -0.25 12.04 -3.87
C HIS A 59 -0.96 12.40 -5.18
N VAL A 60 -0.89 13.68 -5.54
CA VAL A 60 -1.45 14.18 -6.81
C VAL A 60 -0.31 14.46 -7.77
N LEU A 61 -0.40 13.92 -8.99
CA LEU A 61 0.64 14.09 -10.00
C LEU A 61 0.04 14.24 -11.41
N LYS A 62 0.87 14.77 -12.29
CA LYS A 62 0.62 14.80 -13.74
C LYS A 62 1.60 13.91 -14.46
N GLN A 63 1.12 13.22 -15.48
CA GLN A 63 1.98 12.48 -16.40
C GLN A 63 2.41 13.42 -17.53
N ALA A 64 3.72 13.47 -17.82
CA ALA A 64 4.26 14.37 -18.83
C ALA A 64 3.74 14.06 -20.26
N ASP A 65 3.45 12.80 -20.52
CA ASP A 65 2.93 12.29 -21.80
C ASP A 65 1.39 12.36 -21.90
N LYS A 66 0.70 12.68 -20.80
CA LYS A 66 -0.78 12.82 -20.73
C LYS A 66 -1.16 14.13 -20.04
N PRO A 67 -0.92 15.30 -20.63
CA PRO A 67 -1.13 16.59 -19.97
C PRO A 67 -2.57 16.89 -19.57
N GLU A 68 -3.55 16.25 -20.21
CA GLU A 68 -4.98 16.36 -19.90
C GLU A 68 -5.44 15.39 -18.79
N THR A 69 -4.50 14.66 -18.20
CA THR A 69 -4.81 13.66 -17.16
C THR A 69 -4.17 14.05 -15.84
N LEU A 70 -4.99 14.13 -14.79
CA LEU A 70 -4.54 14.21 -13.42
C LEU A 70 -4.63 12.83 -12.78
N VAL A 71 -3.64 12.51 -11.99
CA VAL A 71 -3.57 11.24 -11.27
C VAL A 71 -3.60 11.51 -9.78
N LEU A 72 -4.49 10.81 -9.06
CA LEU A 72 -4.54 10.78 -7.61
C LEU A 72 -4.18 9.38 -7.14
N GLN A 73 -3.11 9.26 -6.36
CA GLN A 73 -2.68 8.03 -5.74
C GLN A 73 -3.02 8.04 -4.27
N TYR A 74 -3.52 6.91 -3.77
CA TYR A 74 -3.62 6.62 -2.36
C TYR A 74 -2.65 5.50 -2.01
N TRP A 75 -1.79 5.76 -1.03
CA TRP A 75 -0.77 4.86 -0.57
C TRP A 75 -1.11 4.36 0.83
N PHE A 76 -0.97 3.07 1.01
CA PHE A 76 -1.20 2.35 2.25
C PHE A 76 0.11 1.74 2.72
N PHE A 77 0.35 1.73 4.02
CA PHE A 77 1.54 1.16 4.60
C PHE A 77 1.20 0.10 5.63
N TRP A 78 1.81 -1.06 5.50
CA TRP A 78 1.83 -2.11 6.51
C TRP A 78 3.24 -2.34 7.00
N VAL A 79 3.38 -2.77 8.27
CA VAL A 79 4.70 -2.93 8.89
C VAL A 79 5.44 -4.17 8.40
N TYR A 80 4.75 -5.13 7.83
CA TYR A 80 5.34 -6.34 7.25
C TYR A 80 4.42 -6.94 6.18
N ASN A 81 5.03 -7.77 5.31
CA ASN A 81 4.37 -8.62 4.34
C ASN A 81 4.53 -10.08 4.77
N ASP A 82 3.44 -10.82 4.89
CA ASP A 82 3.43 -12.26 5.21
C ASP A 82 2.92 -13.09 4.00
N TRP A 83 3.45 -12.78 2.84
CA TRP A 83 3.25 -13.55 1.62
C TRP A 83 4.52 -14.37 1.29
N ASN A 84 4.68 -14.84 0.06
CA ASN A 84 5.81 -15.70 -0.33
C ASN A 84 7.18 -14.99 -0.23
N ASP A 85 7.22 -13.69 -0.42
CA ASP A 85 8.42 -12.85 -0.38
C ASP A 85 8.53 -12.01 0.90
N LYS A 86 8.28 -12.62 2.03
CA LYS A 86 8.25 -12.01 3.36
C LYS A 86 9.28 -10.91 3.57
N HIS A 87 8.80 -9.73 3.96
CA HIS A 87 9.65 -8.56 4.22
C HIS A 87 8.99 -7.58 5.21
N GLU A 88 9.80 -6.71 5.77
CA GLU A 88 9.36 -5.58 6.58
C GLU A 88 9.06 -4.37 5.71
N GLY A 89 7.99 -3.64 6.08
CA GLY A 89 7.61 -2.42 5.38
C GLY A 89 7.02 -2.70 4.00
N ASP A 90 5.70 -2.71 3.94
CA ASP A 90 4.96 -3.01 2.71
C ASP A 90 4.13 -1.80 2.29
N TRP A 91 4.37 -1.31 1.08
CA TRP A 91 3.66 -0.19 0.47
C TRP A 91 2.82 -0.68 -0.68
N GLU A 92 1.51 -0.50 -0.55
CA GLU A 92 0.56 -0.76 -1.61
C GLU A 92 -0.17 0.51 -2.02
N MET A 93 -0.73 0.53 -3.22
CA MET A 93 -1.43 1.73 -3.69
C MET A 93 -2.60 1.42 -4.60
N ILE A 94 -3.51 2.40 -4.68
CA ILE A 94 -4.44 2.55 -5.78
C ILE A 94 -4.22 3.88 -6.47
N GLN A 95 -4.61 3.96 -7.75
CA GLN A 95 -4.44 5.15 -8.55
C GLN A 95 -5.73 5.44 -9.32
N LEU A 96 -6.25 6.66 -9.18
CA LEU A 96 -7.39 7.16 -9.94
C LEU A 96 -6.90 8.10 -11.04
N GLU A 97 -7.39 7.91 -12.26
CA GLU A 97 -7.14 8.82 -13.38
C GLU A 97 -8.34 9.73 -13.62
N PHE A 98 -8.12 11.05 -13.64
CA PHE A 98 -9.13 12.05 -13.92
C PHE A 98 -8.87 12.71 -15.26
N PRO A 99 -9.90 12.91 -16.11
CA PRO A 99 -9.79 13.68 -17.34
C PRO A 99 -9.76 15.20 -17.00
N ALA A 100 -8.68 15.64 -16.40
CA ALA A 100 -8.55 16.98 -15.83
C ALA A 100 -7.12 17.51 -15.94
N VAL A 101 -7.00 18.78 -16.26
CA VAL A 101 -5.72 19.47 -16.41
C VAL A 101 -5.07 19.85 -15.08
N ASP A 102 -5.85 19.91 -14.00
CA ASP A 102 -5.40 20.26 -12.65
C ASP A 102 -6.36 19.75 -11.57
N ALA A 103 -5.99 19.94 -10.33
CA ALA A 103 -6.77 19.51 -9.18
C ALA A 103 -8.13 20.21 -9.07
N GLN A 104 -8.22 21.49 -9.47
CA GLN A 104 -9.49 22.23 -9.42
C GLN A 104 -10.48 21.67 -10.45
N ALA A 105 -10.03 21.37 -11.66
CA ALA A 105 -10.83 20.74 -12.68
C ALA A 105 -11.28 19.32 -12.27
N ALA A 106 -10.39 18.57 -11.61
CA ALA A 106 -10.69 17.21 -11.14
C ALA A 106 -11.84 17.16 -10.12
N LEU A 107 -12.05 18.21 -9.33
CA LEU A 107 -13.18 18.29 -8.37
C LEU A 107 -14.55 18.31 -9.04
N THR A 108 -14.62 18.54 -10.34
CA THR A 108 -15.89 18.68 -11.09
C THR A 108 -16.20 17.52 -12.03
N VAL A 109 -15.34 16.52 -12.06
CA VAL A 109 -15.44 15.36 -12.95
C VAL A 109 -15.20 14.07 -12.17
N SER A 110 -15.77 12.97 -12.65
CA SER A 110 -15.46 11.65 -12.14
C SER A 110 -14.16 11.11 -12.74
N PRO A 111 -13.45 10.22 -12.07
CA PRO A 111 -12.35 9.47 -12.67
C PRO A 111 -12.81 8.69 -13.90
N THR A 112 -11.90 8.38 -14.81
CA THR A 112 -12.14 7.47 -15.93
C THR A 112 -11.90 6.02 -15.55
N GLN A 113 -10.90 5.80 -14.71
CA GLN A 113 -10.50 4.46 -14.26
C GLN A 113 -9.77 4.51 -12.91
N VAL A 114 -9.69 3.36 -12.29
CA VAL A 114 -8.87 3.12 -11.11
C VAL A 114 -7.99 1.89 -11.33
N ALA A 115 -6.71 2.02 -10.98
CA ALA A 115 -5.74 0.92 -10.98
C ALA A 115 -5.43 0.51 -9.53
N TYR A 116 -5.31 -0.78 -9.30
CA TYR A 116 -4.99 -1.40 -8.01
C TYR A 116 -3.65 -2.11 -8.15
N ALA A 117 -2.66 -1.72 -7.36
CA ALA A 117 -1.35 -2.37 -7.38
C ALA A 117 -1.43 -3.79 -6.80
N GLN A 118 -0.74 -4.71 -7.42
CA GLN A 118 -0.73 -6.12 -7.05
C GLN A 118 0.64 -6.72 -7.38
N HIS A 119 1.45 -7.03 -6.39
CA HIS A 119 2.75 -7.68 -6.61
C HIS A 119 3.58 -7.03 -7.73
N GLU A 120 3.73 -7.71 -8.87
CA GLU A 120 4.48 -7.26 -10.05
C GLU A 120 3.58 -6.58 -11.10
N GLY A 121 2.30 -6.36 -10.81
CA GLY A 121 1.33 -5.86 -11.78
C GLY A 121 0.28 -4.94 -11.19
N SER A 122 -0.80 -4.86 -11.91
CA SER A 122 -1.98 -4.11 -11.48
C SER A 122 -3.25 -4.65 -12.11
N GLU A 123 -4.35 -4.45 -11.42
CA GLU A 123 -5.69 -4.63 -11.96
C GLU A 123 -6.30 -3.26 -12.25
N VAL A 124 -6.97 -3.09 -13.39
CA VAL A 124 -7.59 -1.81 -13.77
C VAL A 124 -9.07 -2.00 -13.96
N ALA A 125 -9.87 -1.14 -13.36
CA ALA A 125 -11.31 -1.07 -13.56
C ALA A 125 -11.68 0.30 -14.15
N ASN A 126 -12.59 0.33 -15.13
CA ASN A 126 -13.24 1.56 -15.54
C ASN A 126 -14.10 2.09 -14.39
N TRP A 127 -14.25 3.41 -14.31
CA TRP A 127 -15.06 4.02 -13.25
C TRP A 127 -16.51 3.57 -13.23
N ASP A 128 -17.07 3.23 -14.36
CA ASP A 128 -18.43 2.73 -14.55
C ASP A 128 -18.55 1.19 -14.55
N ASP A 129 -17.47 0.47 -14.25
CA ASP A 129 -17.50 -0.99 -14.17
C ASP A 129 -18.46 -1.42 -13.04
N PRO A 130 -19.46 -2.26 -13.33
CA PRO A 130 -20.44 -2.71 -12.34
C PRO A 130 -19.84 -3.56 -11.22
N LYS A 131 -18.62 -4.07 -11.39
CA LYS A 131 -17.87 -4.81 -10.36
C LYS A 131 -17.08 -3.90 -9.43
N LEU A 132 -16.89 -2.62 -9.80
CA LEU A 132 -16.19 -1.65 -8.97
C LEU A 132 -17.08 -1.24 -7.81
N HIS A 133 -16.74 -1.67 -6.61
CA HIS A 133 -17.48 -1.28 -5.41
C HIS A 133 -17.13 0.14 -4.99
N ARG A 134 -18.17 0.95 -4.79
CA ARG A 134 -18.04 2.35 -4.38
C ARG A 134 -19.09 2.70 -3.34
N ASP A 135 -18.72 3.64 -2.45
CA ASP A 135 -19.65 4.39 -1.60
C ASP A 135 -19.60 5.86 -2.06
N GLY A 136 -20.59 6.28 -2.84
CA GLY A 136 -20.56 7.56 -3.55
C GLY A 136 -19.37 7.66 -4.50
N ASP A 137 -18.49 8.62 -4.24
CA ASP A 137 -17.26 8.85 -5.00
C ASP A 137 -16.02 8.16 -4.41
N HIS A 138 -16.18 7.35 -3.37
CA HIS A 138 -15.11 6.62 -2.72
C HIS A 138 -15.07 5.17 -3.21
N VAL A 139 -13.93 4.75 -3.72
CA VAL A 139 -13.71 3.35 -4.13
C VAL A 139 -13.39 2.49 -2.93
N ALA A 140 -13.93 1.26 -2.93
CA ALA A 140 -13.51 0.25 -1.97
C ALA A 140 -12.18 -0.38 -2.42
N VAL A 141 -11.30 -0.62 -1.45
CA VAL A 141 -10.05 -1.36 -1.65
C VAL A 141 -10.10 -2.62 -0.81
N TYR A 142 -9.76 -3.75 -1.40
CA TYR A 142 -9.76 -5.05 -0.75
C TYR A 142 -8.32 -5.59 -0.69
N PRO A 143 -7.54 -5.26 0.35
CA PRO A 143 -6.18 -5.78 0.48
C PRO A 143 -6.18 -7.29 0.70
N GLY A 144 -5.24 -7.97 0.07
CA GLY A 144 -4.96 -9.38 0.32
C GLY A 144 -4.47 -9.60 1.75
N GLN A 145 -5.00 -10.60 2.43
CA GLN A 145 -4.54 -10.95 3.78
C GLN A 145 -3.09 -11.45 3.71
N GLY A 146 -2.20 -10.73 4.33
CA GLY A 146 -0.78 -11.03 4.39
C GLY A 146 0.05 -10.39 3.28
N SER A 147 -0.43 -10.36 2.03
CA SER A 147 0.25 -9.76 0.88
C SER A 147 -0.05 -8.27 0.71
N HIS A 148 -1.18 -7.82 1.23
CA HIS A 148 -1.74 -6.48 1.08
C HIS A 148 -1.99 -6.01 -0.37
N ALA A 149 -1.68 -6.84 -1.39
CA ALA A 149 -2.00 -6.55 -2.79
C ALA A 149 -3.45 -6.07 -2.93
N ALA A 150 -3.66 -4.96 -3.63
CA ALA A 150 -4.94 -4.28 -3.68
C ALA A 150 -5.85 -4.83 -4.78
N TYR A 151 -7.10 -5.09 -4.44
CA TYR A 151 -8.14 -5.59 -5.38
C TYR A 151 -9.39 -4.72 -5.30
N PHE A 152 -10.19 -4.70 -6.37
CA PHE A 152 -11.46 -3.97 -6.40
C PHE A 152 -12.68 -4.83 -6.06
N THR A 153 -12.50 -6.16 -5.85
CA THR A 153 -13.56 -7.07 -5.40
C THR A 153 -13.07 -8.06 -4.34
N GLN A 154 -14.01 -8.55 -3.53
CA GLN A 154 -13.73 -9.59 -2.55
C GLN A 154 -13.70 -10.96 -3.23
N ALA A 155 -12.57 -11.66 -3.08
CA ALA A 155 -12.42 -13.02 -3.58
C ALA A 155 -11.18 -13.70 -2.94
N ARG A 156 -10.93 -14.93 -3.37
CA ARG A 156 -9.64 -15.59 -3.22
C ARG A 156 -8.98 -15.63 -4.59
N TRP A 157 -7.89 -14.92 -4.71
CA TRP A 157 -7.14 -14.77 -5.93
C TRP A 157 -5.94 -15.72 -5.92
N PHE A 158 -5.74 -16.43 -7.02
CA PHE A 158 -4.59 -17.30 -7.20
C PHE A 158 -3.71 -16.72 -8.29
N GLY A 159 -2.45 -16.54 -8.00
CA GLY A 159 -1.52 -15.94 -8.94
C GLY A 159 -0.11 -16.51 -8.79
N LYS A 160 0.73 -16.16 -9.73
CA LYS A 160 2.15 -16.49 -9.74
C LYS A 160 2.95 -15.23 -9.97
N SER A 161 3.80 -14.89 -9.01
CA SER A 161 4.87 -13.91 -9.19
C SER A 161 6.09 -14.60 -9.79
N ALA A 162 6.84 -13.89 -10.64
CA ALA A 162 8.07 -14.42 -11.21
C ALA A 162 9.13 -14.69 -10.13
N ALA A 163 9.22 -13.83 -9.12
CA ALA A 163 10.20 -13.90 -8.05
C ALA A 163 9.78 -14.82 -6.90
N ALA A 164 8.51 -14.69 -6.45
CA ALA A 164 8.04 -15.33 -5.22
C ALA A 164 7.21 -16.62 -5.43
N GLY A 165 7.00 -17.03 -6.67
CA GLY A 165 6.30 -18.27 -7.01
C GLY A 165 4.77 -18.15 -6.94
N PHE A 166 4.09 -19.28 -6.68
CA PHE A 166 2.63 -19.35 -6.64
C PHE A 166 2.11 -18.96 -5.26
N GLY A 167 1.10 -18.11 -5.21
CA GLY A 167 0.48 -17.65 -3.98
C GLY A 167 -1.03 -17.49 -4.07
N CYS A 168 -1.64 -17.16 -2.95
CA CYS A 168 -3.07 -16.92 -2.81
C CYS A 168 -3.32 -15.67 -2.00
N ASP A 169 -4.07 -14.72 -2.57
CA ASP A 169 -4.55 -13.53 -1.89
C ASP A 169 -6.01 -13.71 -1.47
N ASN A 170 -6.26 -13.60 -0.18
CA ASN A 170 -7.59 -13.66 0.39
C ASN A 170 -8.05 -12.26 0.77
N THR A 171 -9.01 -11.72 0.04
CA THR A 171 -9.56 -10.36 0.26
C THR A 171 -10.92 -10.38 0.96
N THR A 172 -11.30 -11.49 1.60
CA THR A 172 -12.62 -11.65 2.22
C THR A 172 -12.64 -11.31 3.72
N ALA A 173 -11.52 -10.87 4.29
CA ALA A 173 -11.45 -10.43 5.68
C ALA A 173 -12.32 -9.18 5.92
N PRO A 174 -12.82 -8.98 7.14
CA PRO A 174 -13.51 -7.74 7.50
C PRO A 174 -12.62 -6.52 7.27
N GLY A 175 -13.17 -5.50 6.59
CA GLY A 175 -12.49 -4.25 6.34
C GLY A 175 -12.65 -3.23 7.47
N VAL A 176 -11.88 -2.17 7.39
CA VAL A 176 -12.09 -0.93 8.15
C VAL A 176 -12.47 0.19 7.18
N GLN A 177 -13.34 1.07 7.63
CA GLN A 177 -13.59 2.31 6.92
C GLN A 177 -12.56 3.35 7.36
N LEU A 178 -11.89 3.97 6.39
CA LEU A 178 -10.88 5.02 6.61
C LEU A 178 -11.44 6.39 6.28
#